data_04bd523a510fd274bacfa4195f3f7245
#
_entry.id   04bd523a510fd274bacfa4195f3f7245
#
_cell.length_a   1.000
_cell.length_b   1.000
_cell.length_c   1.000
_cell.angle_alpha   90.00
_cell.angle_beta   90.00
_cell.angle_gamma   90.00
#
_symmetry.space_group_name_H-M   'P 1'
#
loop_
_entity.id
_entity.type
_entity.pdbx_description
1 polymer ?
#
loop_
_entity_poly.entity_id
_entity_poly.type
_entity_poly.pdbx_seq_one_letter_code
_entity_poly.pdbx_strand_id
1 'polypeptide(L)'
;MNIVRKSYWLGALLAATCVFSACTSNDDANDENTVSSNYIVVSSKVSMSGNSQAATVDVTSNCHWKVSYDKGSWTDLIVTPTEGTGNTVVTIESSINNTESDRVVVLNFSADDGSLPRACTVTQSAGDFQAELEFENLEGEKFTAPYEETSKSITIKCNTSWEADVIFETDEEERNPWCYLTDEKGSGNGHFTIVLTDNQTSVKRSAGVIVATSNKAGQQEFISMIVEQNAAPLPTATVEAKVAEDGVTLSIDCKVSSGCRYNLTDYGYCISRNPNPRDKISQVSGASVTEKDFSITTTQEDGYTYYICAYATTVVGTTFSEDYPVTLPGSTPGNDDNKSPVLARKQ
;
A
#
# COMPACT_ATOMS: atom_id res chain seq x y z
N MET A 1 3.13 12.40 -15.43
CA MET A 1 3.22 11.16 -14.66
C MET A 1 4.60 10.55 -14.93
N ASN A 2 5.57 10.92 -14.10
CA ASN A 2 6.97 10.48 -14.25
C ASN A 2 7.22 9.35 -13.25
N ILE A 3 7.28 8.13 -13.77
CA ILE A 3 7.63 6.96 -12.99
C ILE A 3 9.15 6.98 -12.76
N VAL A 4 9.56 7.23 -11.54
CA VAL A 4 10.97 7.11 -11.13
C VAL A 4 11.31 5.63 -11.07
N ARG A 5 12.09 5.17 -12.07
CA ARG A 5 12.65 3.81 -12.09
C ARG A 5 13.76 3.69 -11.06
N LYS A 6 13.52 2.94 -9.99
CA LYS A 6 14.61 2.38 -9.17
C LYS A 6 15.31 1.31 -10.00
N SER A 7 16.59 1.54 -10.31
CA SER A 7 17.43 0.64 -11.09
C SER A 7 17.80 -0.59 -10.26
N TYR A 8 17.36 -1.76 -10.67
CA TYR A 8 17.88 -3.03 -10.14
C TYR A 8 19.08 -3.50 -10.97
N TRP A 9 20.16 -3.84 -10.30
CA TRP A 9 21.41 -4.32 -10.89
C TRP A 9 21.23 -5.72 -11.47
N LEU A 10 21.48 -5.88 -12.78
CA LEU A 10 21.58 -7.18 -13.44
C LEU A 10 22.98 -7.75 -13.18
N GLY A 11 23.05 -8.84 -12.42
CA GLY A 11 24.28 -9.63 -12.29
C GLY A 11 24.50 -10.49 -13.54
N ALA A 12 25.52 -10.20 -14.31
CA ALA A 12 25.92 -10.98 -15.47
C ALA A 12 26.61 -12.28 -15.02
N LEU A 13 26.03 -13.41 -15.45
CA LEU A 13 26.63 -14.73 -15.27
C LEU A 13 27.67 -14.97 -16.37
N LEU A 14 28.94 -15.05 -15.98
CA LEU A 14 30.06 -15.37 -16.86
C LEU A 14 30.16 -16.88 -17.03
N ALA A 15 29.88 -17.39 -18.21
CA ALA A 15 30.13 -18.79 -18.56
C ALA A 15 31.62 -19.00 -18.83
N ALA A 16 32.28 -19.77 -17.98
CA ALA A 16 33.67 -20.19 -18.19
C ALA A 16 33.69 -21.47 -19.03
N THR A 17 34.15 -21.36 -20.27
CA THR A 17 34.48 -22.50 -21.15
C THR A 17 35.88 -23.02 -20.77
N CYS A 18 35.95 -24.21 -20.24
CA CYS A 18 37.22 -24.89 -20.05
C CYS A 18 37.63 -25.62 -21.34
N VAL A 19 38.73 -25.16 -21.94
CA VAL A 19 39.35 -25.82 -23.05
C VAL A 19 40.36 -26.82 -22.48
N PHE A 20 40.14 -28.11 -22.76
CA PHE A 20 41.13 -29.14 -22.45
C PHE A 20 42.18 -29.18 -23.54
N SER A 21 43.43 -28.92 -23.15
CA SER A 21 44.62 -29.13 -23.98
C SER A 21 45.10 -30.56 -23.81
N ALA A 22 45.11 -31.29 -24.90
CA ALA A 22 45.70 -32.65 -24.92
C ALA A 22 47.23 -32.55 -25.14
N CYS A 23 48.00 -33.00 -24.19
CA CYS A 23 49.43 -33.29 -24.41
C CYS A 23 49.60 -34.72 -24.93
N THR A 24 50.09 -34.85 -26.15
CA THR A 24 50.63 -36.10 -26.67
C THR A 24 52.09 -36.17 -26.28
N SER A 25 52.50 -37.23 -25.61
CA SER A 25 53.89 -37.71 -25.54
C SER A 25 53.93 -39.12 -26.06
N ASN A 26 54.63 -39.30 -27.20
CA ASN A 26 55.10 -40.59 -27.67
C ASN A 26 56.25 -41.04 -26.77
N ASP A 27 56.20 -42.27 -26.36
CA ASP A 27 57.42 -43.13 -26.30
C ASP A 27 57.03 -44.59 -26.30
N ASP A 28 57.81 -45.34 -27.09
CA ASP A 28 57.77 -46.76 -27.39
C ASP A 28 58.04 -47.66 -26.16
N ALA A 29 57.34 -48.74 -26.03
CA ALA A 29 57.96 -50.09 -25.99
C ALA A 29 56.91 -51.15 -25.62
N ASN A 30 56.97 -52.27 -26.32
CA ASN A 30 56.30 -53.52 -26.09
C ASN A 30 56.35 -53.97 -24.63
N ASP A 31 55.14 -54.19 -24.06
CA ASP A 31 54.93 -55.24 -23.06
C ASP A 31 53.49 -55.75 -23.23
N GLU A 32 53.37 -56.98 -23.73
CA GLU A 32 52.16 -57.77 -23.81
C GLU A 32 51.75 -58.25 -22.43
N ASN A 33 51.29 -57.36 -21.57
CA ASN A 33 50.45 -57.69 -20.45
C ASN A 33 49.72 -56.48 -19.93
N THR A 34 48.94 -55.76 -20.81
CA THR A 34 48.08 -54.75 -20.33
C THR A 34 46.87 -55.39 -19.62
N VAL A 35 46.99 -55.62 -18.32
CA VAL A 35 45.80 -55.71 -17.46
C VAL A 35 45.10 -54.37 -17.59
N SER A 36 44.11 -54.32 -18.45
CA SER A 36 43.25 -53.13 -18.57
C SER A 36 42.66 -52.86 -17.21
N SER A 37 43.20 -51.84 -16.54
CA SER A 37 42.66 -51.43 -15.24
C SER A 37 41.18 -51.02 -15.42
N ASN A 38 40.35 -51.48 -14.48
CA ASN A 38 38.93 -51.07 -14.48
C ASN A 38 38.81 -49.57 -14.42
N TYR A 39 37.83 -49.02 -15.15
CA TYR A 39 37.53 -47.61 -15.10
C TYR A 39 35.99 -47.35 -15.18
N ILE A 40 35.57 -46.26 -14.56
CA ILE A 40 34.24 -45.68 -14.69
C ILE A 40 34.39 -44.19 -14.95
N VAL A 41 33.76 -43.67 -15.99
CA VAL A 41 33.74 -42.27 -16.36
C VAL A 41 32.27 -41.83 -16.51
N VAL A 42 31.93 -40.77 -15.81
CA VAL A 42 30.61 -40.12 -15.88
C VAL A 42 30.80 -38.59 -15.87
N SER A 43 29.86 -37.86 -16.42
CA SER A 43 29.82 -36.41 -16.25
C SER A 43 29.66 -36.01 -14.79
N SER A 44 30.47 -35.07 -14.31
CA SER A 44 30.37 -34.57 -12.94
C SER A 44 29.12 -33.78 -12.64
N LYS A 45 28.44 -33.25 -13.69
CA LYS A 45 27.22 -32.47 -13.58
C LYS A 45 26.28 -32.76 -14.74
N VAL A 46 24.98 -32.80 -14.44
CA VAL A 46 23.88 -32.81 -15.40
C VAL A 46 22.86 -31.76 -14.97
N SER A 47 22.46 -30.93 -15.90
CA SER A 47 21.44 -29.89 -15.64
C SER A 47 20.25 -30.13 -16.53
N MET A 48 19.04 -30.01 -15.96
CA MET A 48 17.78 -30.05 -16.65
C MET A 48 16.96 -28.82 -16.29
N SER A 49 16.18 -28.30 -17.22
CA SER A 49 15.29 -27.18 -16.94
C SER A 49 14.16 -27.65 -16.01
N GLY A 50 13.52 -26.70 -15.33
CA GLY A 50 12.39 -26.98 -14.45
C GLY A 50 11.25 -27.71 -15.15
N ASN A 51 11.05 -27.46 -16.44
CA ASN A 51 10.02 -28.10 -17.25
C ASN A 51 10.45 -29.43 -17.88
N SER A 52 11.73 -29.83 -17.75
CA SER A 52 12.22 -31.10 -18.26
C SER A 52 11.84 -32.25 -17.34
N GLN A 53 11.30 -33.31 -17.90
CA GLN A 53 10.90 -34.51 -17.18
C GLN A 53 11.95 -35.63 -17.24
N ALA A 54 12.99 -35.48 -18.04
CA ALA A 54 14.06 -36.46 -18.16
C ALA A 54 15.41 -35.83 -18.50
N ALA A 55 16.47 -36.47 -18.06
CA ALA A 55 17.86 -36.21 -18.45
C ALA A 55 18.62 -37.54 -18.49
N THR A 56 19.84 -37.54 -19.05
CA THR A 56 20.68 -38.74 -19.14
C THR A 56 22.09 -38.51 -18.60
N VAL A 57 22.67 -39.55 -18.09
CA VAL A 57 24.08 -39.66 -17.72
C VAL A 57 24.70 -40.78 -18.53
N ASP A 58 25.67 -40.46 -19.37
CA ASP A 58 26.47 -41.49 -20.08
C ASP A 58 27.48 -42.06 -19.10
N VAL A 59 27.41 -43.38 -18.89
CA VAL A 59 28.42 -44.15 -18.16
C VAL A 59 29.31 -44.83 -19.16
N THR A 60 30.60 -44.52 -19.15
CA THR A 60 31.65 -45.25 -19.92
C THR A 60 32.47 -46.07 -18.97
N SER A 61 32.41 -47.37 -19.13
CA SER A 61 33.06 -48.32 -18.21
C SER A 61 33.50 -49.60 -18.92
N ASN A 62 34.50 -50.25 -18.39
CA ASN A 62 34.91 -51.61 -18.81
C ASN A 62 34.65 -52.69 -17.71
N CYS A 63 33.95 -52.34 -16.65
CA CYS A 63 33.58 -53.21 -15.56
C CYS A 63 32.12 -53.11 -15.21
N HIS A 64 31.67 -53.95 -14.30
CA HIS A 64 30.32 -53.82 -13.70
C HIS A 64 30.34 -52.63 -12.74
N TRP A 65 29.26 -51.85 -12.76
CA TRP A 65 29.07 -50.63 -11.95
C TRP A 65 27.67 -50.59 -11.37
N LYS A 66 27.51 -49.84 -10.28
CA LYS A 66 26.24 -49.49 -9.65
C LYS A 66 26.18 -48.02 -9.25
N VAL A 67 24.98 -47.47 -9.17
CA VAL A 67 24.73 -46.12 -8.71
C VAL A 67 23.85 -46.13 -7.47
N SER A 68 24.26 -45.32 -6.49
CA SER A 68 23.49 -45.08 -5.27
C SER A 68 23.22 -43.57 -5.14
N TYR A 69 22.08 -43.20 -4.57
CA TYR A 69 21.70 -41.81 -4.33
C TYR A 69 20.67 -41.69 -3.21
N ASP A 70 20.63 -40.54 -2.58
CA ASP A 70 19.59 -40.17 -1.62
C ASP A 70 18.67 -39.10 -2.28
N LYS A 71 17.40 -39.41 -2.45
CA LYS A 71 16.43 -38.53 -3.05
C LYS A 71 16.18 -37.26 -2.22
N GLY A 72 16.36 -37.32 -0.91
CA GLY A 72 16.01 -36.22 -0.01
C GLY A 72 14.57 -35.78 -0.19
N SER A 73 14.37 -34.50 -0.45
CA SER A 73 13.05 -33.90 -0.77
C SER A 73 12.55 -34.15 -2.19
N TRP A 74 13.41 -34.70 -3.09
CA TRP A 74 13.05 -34.97 -4.50
C TRP A 74 12.43 -36.37 -4.62
N THR A 75 11.23 -36.56 -4.08
CA THR A 75 10.59 -37.88 -3.85
C THR A 75 10.19 -38.61 -5.13
N ASP A 76 9.91 -37.94 -6.20
CA ASP A 76 9.48 -38.45 -7.50
C ASP A 76 10.63 -38.76 -8.46
N LEU A 77 11.88 -38.57 -8.03
CA LEU A 77 13.05 -38.89 -8.82
C LEU A 77 13.18 -40.42 -9.07
N ILE A 78 13.38 -40.78 -10.32
CA ILE A 78 13.66 -42.17 -10.77
C ILE A 78 14.96 -42.15 -11.54
N VAL A 79 15.85 -43.09 -11.21
CA VAL A 79 17.12 -43.30 -11.91
C VAL A 79 17.16 -44.74 -12.43
N THR A 80 17.35 -44.92 -13.73
CA THR A 80 17.27 -46.21 -14.39
C THR A 80 18.27 -46.33 -15.56
N PRO A 81 19.08 -47.42 -15.64
CA PRO A 81 19.26 -48.48 -14.65
C PRO A 81 20.12 -48.02 -13.44
N THR A 82 20.02 -48.73 -12.31
CA THR A 82 20.84 -48.47 -11.12
C THR A 82 22.14 -49.29 -11.07
N GLU A 83 22.32 -50.17 -12.02
CA GLU A 83 23.54 -51.00 -12.23
C GLU A 83 23.71 -51.40 -13.70
N GLY A 84 24.90 -51.69 -14.12
CA GLY A 84 25.17 -52.14 -15.49
C GLY A 84 26.59 -52.63 -15.69
N THR A 85 26.88 -53.16 -16.87
CA THR A 85 28.23 -53.61 -17.26
C THR A 85 28.66 -52.91 -18.52
N GLY A 86 29.84 -52.33 -18.52
CA GLY A 86 30.34 -51.58 -19.69
C GLY A 86 29.61 -50.25 -19.88
N ASN A 87 29.63 -49.74 -21.10
CA ASN A 87 29.01 -48.47 -21.46
C ASN A 87 27.47 -48.57 -21.42
N THR A 88 26.84 -47.60 -20.75
CA THR A 88 25.37 -47.59 -20.58
C THR A 88 24.91 -46.14 -20.40
N VAL A 89 23.70 -45.86 -20.82
CA VAL A 89 23.02 -44.60 -20.55
C VAL A 89 22.10 -44.78 -19.35
N VAL A 90 22.30 -43.97 -18.32
CA VAL A 90 21.40 -43.87 -17.16
C VAL A 90 20.41 -42.73 -17.39
N THR A 91 19.16 -43.08 -17.36
CA THR A 91 18.06 -42.09 -17.47
C THR A 91 17.63 -41.63 -16.10
N ILE A 92 17.43 -40.32 -15.96
CA ILE A 92 16.92 -39.66 -14.77
C ILE A 92 15.55 -39.13 -15.16
N GLU A 93 14.51 -39.55 -14.46
CA GLU A 93 13.13 -39.11 -14.69
C GLU A 93 12.58 -38.43 -13.45
N SER A 94 11.77 -37.39 -13.64
CA SER A 94 11.07 -36.64 -12.60
C SER A 94 9.89 -35.89 -13.17
N SER A 95 8.96 -35.46 -12.33
CA SER A 95 7.97 -34.47 -12.74
C SER A 95 8.62 -33.10 -12.96
N ILE A 96 7.90 -32.19 -13.59
CA ILE A 96 8.29 -30.79 -13.70
C ILE A 96 8.50 -30.20 -12.29
N ASN A 97 9.48 -29.30 -12.17
CA ASN A 97 9.76 -28.63 -10.91
C ASN A 97 8.86 -27.39 -10.76
N ASN A 98 7.72 -27.55 -10.10
CA ASN A 98 6.80 -26.45 -9.82
C ASN A 98 7.17 -25.65 -8.57
N THR A 99 8.44 -25.70 -8.14
CA THR A 99 8.91 -24.96 -6.97
C THR A 99 9.84 -23.83 -7.37
N GLU A 100 9.97 -22.83 -6.52
CA GLU A 100 10.91 -21.71 -6.69
C GLU A 100 12.37 -22.09 -6.44
N SER A 101 12.64 -23.36 -6.10
CA SER A 101 13.97 -23.82 -5.74
C SER A 101 14.44 -24.92 -6.69
N ASP A 102 15.73 -24.89 -7.00
CA ASP A 102 16.36 -25.98 -7.72
C ASP A 102 16.27 -27.26 -6.88
N ARG A 103 16.03 -28.39 -7.55
CA ARG A 103 16.13 -29.74 -6.97
C ARG A 103 17.50 -30.26 -7.31
N VAL A 104 18.18 -30.81 -6.33
CA VAL A 104 19.57 -31.31 -6.49
C VAL A 104 19.68 -32.71 -5.88
N VAL A 105 20.34 -33.60 -6.61
CA VAL A 105 20.73 -34.94 -6.13
C VAL A 105 22.15 -35.25 -6.57
N VAL A 106 22.86 -36.03 -5.78
CA VAL A 106 24.19 -36.57 -6.13
C VAL A 106 24.07 -38.07 -6.40
N LEU A 107 24.36 -38.46 -7.64
CA LEU A 107 24.46 -39.86 -8.05
C LEU A 107 25.88 -40.34 -7.81
N ASN A 108 26.07 -41.38 -6.99
CA ASN A 108 27.36 -41.94 -6.65
C ASN A 108 27.55 -43.28 -7.36
N PHE A 109 28.40 -43.31 -8.38
CA PHE A 109 28.75 -44.48 -9.16
C PHE A 109 29.98 -45.14 -8.55
N SER A 110 30.02 -46.48 -8.53
CA SER A 110 31.18 -47.25 -8.09
C SER A 110 31.20 -48.64 -8.73
N ALA A 111 32.35 -49.28 -8.77
CA ALA A 111 32.45 -50.73 -9.06
C ALA A 111 31.83 -51.56 -7.93
N ASP A 112 31.63 -52.87 -8.15
CA ASP A 112 30.99 -53.78 -7.18
C ASP A 112 31.69 -53.85 -5.82
N ASP A 113 33.00 -53.73 -5.83
CA ASP A 113 33.83 -53.73 -4.61
C ASP A 113 33.88 -52.35 -3.91
N GLY A 114 33.13 -51.35 -4.41
CA GLY A 114 33.13 -49.97 -3.93
C GLY A 114 34.30 -49.14 -4.42
N SER A 115 35.17 -49.70 -5.26
CA SER A 115 36.28 -48.96 -5.89
C SER A 115 35.76 -48.04 -7.02
N LEU A 116 36.65 -47.17 -7.53
CA LEU A 116 36.37 -46.23 -8.64
C LEU A 116 35.20 -45.27 -8.38
N PRO A 117 35.07 -44.65 -7.24
CA PRO A 117 33.95 -43.77 -6.95
C PRO A 117 33.90 -42.56 -7.90
N ARG A 118 32.72 -42.27 -8.45
CA ARG A 118 32.44 -41.12 -9.30
C ARG A 118 31.14 -40.50 -8.85
N ALA A 119 31.11 -39.18 -8.78
CA ALA A 119 29.90 -38.44 -8.42
C ALA A 119 29.41 -37.61 -9.61
N CYS A 120 28.10 -37.64 -9.83
CA CYS A 120 27.40 -36.78 -10.78
C CYS A 120 26.35 -35.99 -10.03
N THR A 121 26.47 -34.66 -10.01
CA THR A 121 25.44 -33.78 -9.46
C THR A 121 24.41 -33.50 -10.53
N VAL A 122 23.17 -33.90 -10.26
CA VAL A 122 22.01 -33.61 -11.13
C VAL A 122 21.24 -32.47 -10.51
N THR A 123 20.99 -31.43 -11.32
CA THR A 123 20.22 -30.26 -10.92
C THR A 123 19.06 -30.08 -11.88
N GLN A 124 17.84 -30.05 -11.35
CA GLN A 124 16.66 -29.57 -12.06
C GLN A 124 16.38 -28.14 -11.58
N SER A 125 16.49 -27.16 -12.47
CA SER A 125 16.21 -25.78 -12.14
C SER A 125 14.78 -25.59 -11.65
N ALA A 126 14.53 -24.53 -10.90
CA ALA A 126 13.17 -24.03 -10.68
C ALA A 126 12.41 -23.95 -12.02
N GLY A 127 11.15 -24.36 -12.04
CA GLY A 127 10.32 -24.33 -13.25
C GLY A 127 9.91 -22.90 -13.63
N ASP A 128 9.24 -22.78 -14.79
CA ASP A 128 8.52 -21.57 -15.17
C ASP A 128 7.27 -21.43 -14.28
N PHE A 129 7.51 -21.01 -13.06
CA PHE A 129 6.48 -20.85 -12.08
C PHE A 129 5.65 -19.60 -12.44
N GLN A 130 4.35 -19.80 -12.71
CA GLN A 130 3.43 -18.68 -12.89
C GLN A 130 3.10 -18.14 -11.50
N ALA A 131 3.45 -16.91 -11.25
CA ALA A 131 3.05 -16.24 -10.01
C ALA A 131 1.52 -16.04 -10.06
N GLU A 132 0.83 -16.53 -9.03
CA GLU A 132 -0.58 -16.22 -8.78
C GLU A 132 -0.62 -15.14 -7.72
N LEU A 133 -1.34 -14.04 -8.00
CA LEU A 133 -1.51 -12.94 -7.07
C LEU A 133 -2.90 -12.35 -7.22
N GLU A 134 -3.70 -12.39 -6.16
CA GLU A 134 -5.11 -11.98 -6.18
C GLU A 134 -5.53 -11.43 -4.81
N PHE A 135 -6.41 -10.42 -4.80
CA PHE A 135 -7.14 -10.01 -3.60
C PHE A 135 -8.37 -10.90 -3.40
N GLU A 136 -8.51 -11.51 -2.20
CA GLU A 136 -9.66 -12.40 -1.94
C GLU A 136 -10.88 -11.69 -1.36
N ASN A 137 -10.71 -10.63 -0.55
CA ASN A 137 -11.78 -9.98 0.20
C ASN A 137 -12.02 -8.52 -0.21
N LEU A 138 -11.69 -8.19 -1.45
CA LEU A 138 -11.81 -6.83 -1.98
C LEU A 138 -12.72 -6.83 -3.22
N GLU A 139 -13.83 -6.11 -3.15
CA GLU A 139 -14.72 -5.90 -4.30
C GLU A 139 -14.29 -4.64 -5.07
N GLY A 140 -14.07 -4.80 -6.38
CA GLY A 140 -13.80 -3.69 -7.29
C GLY A 140 -12.47 -2.97 -7.06
N GLU A 141 -11.47 -3.64 -6.49
CA GLU A 141 -10.12 -3.10 -6.29
C GLU A 141 -10.09 -1.74 -5.54
N LYS A 142 -11.04 -1.56 -4.62
CA LYS A 142 -11.22 -0.30 -3.91
C LYS A 142 -11.64 -0.50 -2.46
N PHE A 143 -11.03 0.27 -1.55
CA PHE A 143 -11.45 0.42 -0.17
C PHE A 143 -11.83 1.88 0.09
N THR A 144 -13.08 2.14 0.49
CA THR A 144 -13.55 3.46 0.91
C THR A 144 -13.76 3.48 2.41
N ALA A 145 -13.08 4.37 3.10
CA ALA A 145 -13.09 4.53 4.54
C ALA A 145 -13.84 5.80 4.98
N PRO A 146 -14.39 5.84 6.20
CA PRO A 146 -14.85 7.07 6.82
C PRO A 146 -13.69 8.05 7.04
N TYR A 147 -13.98 9.28 7.50
CA TYR A 147 -12.93 10.27 7.79
C TYR A 147 -12.15 9.96 9.08
N GLU A 148 -12.71 9.15 9.95
CA GLU A 148 -12.08 8.74 11.20
C GLU A 148 -10.92 7.77 10.96
N GLU A 149 -10.02 7.72 11.92
CA GLU A 149 -9.01 6.66 12.02
C GLU A 149 -9.66 5.29 11.91
N THR A 150 -9.12 4.47 11.05
CA THR A 150 -9.63 3.11 10.81
C THR A 150 -8.55 2.19 10.29
N SER A 151 -8.82 0.89 10.33
CA SER A 151 -7.96 -0.13 9.74
C SER A 151 -8.76 -1.17 8.98
N LYS A 152 -8.14 -1.78 7.98
CA LYS A 152 -8.75 -2.83 7.15
C LYS A 152 -7.71 -3.88 6.80
N SER A 153 -7.97 -5.13 7.17
CA SER A 153 -7.16 -6.26 6.70
C SER A 153 -7.56 -6.66 5.29
N ILE A 154 -6.59 -6.82 4.42
CA ILE A 154 -6.72 -7.25 3.02
C ILE A 154 -6.05 -8.62 2.89
N THR A 155 -6.82 -9.61 2.46
CA THR A 155 -6.33 -10.98 2.24
C THR A 155 -5.78 -11.12 0.83
N ILE A 156 -4.61 -11.74 0.73
CA ILE A 156 -3.93 -12.05 -0.53
C ILE A 156 -3.88 -13.56 -0.72
N LYS A 157 -4.28 -14.00 -1.90
CA LYS A 157 -3.96 -15.31 -2.43
C LYS A 157 -2.70 -15.18 -3.27
N CYS A 158 -1.64 -15.88 -2.85
CA CYS A 158 -0.37 -15.87 -3.55
C CYS A 158 0.31 -17.23 -3.39
N ASN A 159 1.06 -17.66 -4.39
CA ASN A 159 1.78 -18.93 -4.36
C ASN A 159 3.30 -18.75 -4.21
N THR A 160 3.76 -17.51 -4.04
CA THR A 160 5.18 -17.11 -3.86
C THR A 160 5.33 -16.04 -2.77
N SER A 161 6.45 -15.38 -2.67
CA SER A 161 6.64 -14.23 -1.78
C SER A 161 6.04 -12.97 -2.40
N TRP A 162 5.51 -12.10 -1.56
CA TRP A 162 4.90 -10.84 -1.97
C TRP A 162 5.30 -9.70 -1.04
N GLU A 163 5.22 -8.47 -1.57
CA GLU A 163 5.46 -7.23 -0.86
C GLU A 163 4.41 -6.21 -1.27
N ALA A 164 3.81 -5.53 -0.30
CA ALA A 164 2.84 -4.46 -0.50
C ALA A 164 3.46 -3.11 -0.17
N ASP A 165 3.07 -2.05 -0.91
CA ASP A 165 3.54 -0.69 -0.69
C ASP A 165 2.43 0.32 -0.98
N VAL A 166 2.51 1.51 -0.36
CA VAL A 166 1.58 2.62 -0.57
C VAL A 166 2.20 3.62 -1.54
N ILE A 167 1.39 4.07 -2.50
CA ILE A 167 1.77 5.08 -3.49
C ILE A 167 0.89 6.31 -3.27
N PHE A 168 1.51 7.45 -3.00
CA PHE A 168 0.84 8.74 -2.88
C PHE A 168 0.94 9.54 -4.18
N GLU A 169 0.02 10.49 -4.37
CA GLU A 169 0.04 11.38 -5.53
C GLU A 169 1.05 12.52 -5.39
N THR A 170 1.40 12.87 -4.15
CA THR A 170 2.27 14.02 -3.84
C THR A 170 3.41 13.65 -2.91
N ASP A 171 4.55 14.32 -3.06
CA ASP A 171 5.72 14.19 -2.18
C ASP A 171 5.42 14.62 -0.73
N GLU A 172 4.42 15.48 -0.50
CA GLU A 172 4.01 15.91 0.83
C GLU A 172 3.32 14.78 1.59
N GLU A 173 2.46 14.01 0.92
CA GLU A 173 1.79 12.85 1.48
C GLU A 173 2.78 11.70 1.74
N GLU A 174 3.83 11.55 0.93
CA GLU A 174 4.90 10.59 1.19
C GLU A 174 5.70 10.95 2.47
N ARG A 175 5.90 12.24 2.73
CA ARG A 175 6.60 12.71 3.93
C ARG A 175 5.77 12.64 5.20
N ASN A 176 4.45 12.83 5.07
CA ASN A 176 3.48 12.80 6.17
C ASN A 176 2.35 11.81 5.82
N PRO A 177 2.62 10.50 5.82
CA PRO A 177 1.66 9.53 5.35
C PRO A 177 0.43 9.45 6.26
N TRP A 178 -0.73 9.48 5.65
CA TRP A 178 -2.02 9.27 6.31
C TRP A 178 -2.55 7.84 6.13
N CYS A 179 -1.96 7.09 5.19
CA CYS A 179 -2.21 5.69 4.90
C CYS A 179 -0.88 4.96 5.00
N TYR A 180 -0.82 3.90 5.78
CA TYR A 180 0.35 3.04 5.91
C TYR A 180 -0.08 1.59 6.06
N LEU A 181 0.85 0.67 5.84
CA LEU A 181 0.60 -0.76 5.93
C LEU A 181 1.31 -1.35 7.14
N THR A 182 0.73 -2.43 7.68
CA THR A 182 1.42 -3.37 8.55
C THR A 182 1.37 -4.75 7.92
N ASP A 183 2.34 -5.59 8.24
CA ASP A 183 2.50 -6.93 7.66
C ASP A 183 2.64 -6.87 6.12
N GLU A 184 3.38 -5.87 5.63
CA GLU A 184 3.52 -5.56 4.21
C GLU A 184 4.26 -6.61 3.37
N LYS A 185 4.76 -7.69 3.97
CA LYS A 185 5.49 -8.77 3.29
C LYS A 185 5.03 -10.13 3.76
N GLY A 186 4.98 -11.07 2.83
CA GLY A 186 4.60 -12.43 3.15
C GLY A 186 5.07 -13.46 2.11
N SER A 187 4.71 -14.72 2.34
CA SER A 187 4.96 -15.82 1.41
C SER A 187 3.76 -16.77 1.43
N GLY A 188 3.28 -17.14 0.26
CA GLY A 188 2.02 -17.85 0.12
C GLY A 188 0.81 -16.97 0.42
N ASN A 189 -0.33 -17.58 0.70
CA ASN A 189 -1.52 -16.86 1.12
C ASN A 189 -1.26 -16.10 2.43
N GLY A 190 -1.76 -14.88 2.53
CA GLY A 190 -1.51 -14.02 3.67
C GLY A 190 -2.44 -12.83 3.73
N HIS A 191 -2.07 -11.85 4.51
CA HIS A 191 -2.77 -10.58 4.59
C HIS A 191 -1.81 -9.45 4.96
N PHE A 192 -2.17 -8.25 4.60
CA PHE A 192 -1.62 -7.01 5.16
C PHE A 192 -2.76 -6.17 5.72
N THR A 193 -2.45 -5.21 6.56
CA THR A 193 -3.45 -4.32 7.14
C THR A 193 -3.18 -2.88 6.70
N ILE A 194 -4.18 -2.26 6.08
CA ILE A 194 -4.21 -0.83 5.81
C ILE A 194 -4.60 -0.11 7.09
N VAL A 195 -3.83 0.88 7.49
CA VAL A 195 -4.11 1.74 8.65
C VAL A 195 -4.19 3.18 8.19
N LEU A 196 -5.29 3.86 8.51
CA LEU A 196 -5.57 5.24 8.12
C LEU A 196 -5.64 6.13 9.35
N THR A 197 -4.96 7.25 9.32
CA THR A 197 -5.14 8.31 10.31
C THR A 197 -6.39 9.14 10.02
N ASP A 198 -6.84 9.95 10.98
CA ASP A 198 -7.96 10.87 10.78
C ASP A 198 -7.76 11.79 9.57
N ASN A 199 -8.79 11.94 8.74
CA ASN A 199 -8.86 13.02 7.78
C ASN A 199 -9.50 14.25 8.42
N GLN A 200 -8.68 15.17 8.89
CA GLN A 200 -9.11 16.42 9.53
C GLN A 200 -9.36 17.55 8.51
N THR A 201 -9.63 17.20 7.26
CA THR A 201 -9.89 18.16 6.20
C THR A 201 -11.27 17.98 5.58
N SER A 202 -11.79 19.02 4.97
CA SER A 202 -13.04 18.97 4.20
C SER A 202 -12.87 18.41 2.79
N VAL A 203 -11.72 17.78 2.49
CA VAL A 203 -11.41 17.21 1.19
C VAL A 203 -11.18 15.70 1.34
N LYS A 204 -11.80 14.95 0.44
CA LYS A 204 -11.53 13.52 0.29
C LYS A 204 -10.09 13.31 -0.18
N ARG A 205 -9.43 12.28 0.31
CA ARG A 205 -8.07 11.92 -0.09
C ARG A 205 -7.99 10.49 -0.59
N SER A 206 -7.02 10.19 -1.45
CA SER A 206 -6.83 8.87 -2.03
C SER A 206 -5.35 8.50 -2.11
N ALA A 207 -5.07 7.21 -2.00
CA ALA A 207 -3.76 6.62 -2.21
C ALA A 207 -3.90 5.31 -2.98
N GLY A 208 -2.85 4.91 -3.69
CA GLY A 208 -2.74 3.59 -4.29
C GLY A 208 -2.08 2.62 -3.33
N VAL A 209 -2.50 1.37 -3.33
CA VAL A 209 -1.74 0.26 -2.73
C VAL A 209 -1.40 -0.70 -3.84
N ILE A 210 -0.12 -0.99 -4.00
CA ILE A 210 0.39 -1.98 -4.95
C ILE A 210 0.91 -3.20 -4.19
N VAL A 211 0.60 -4.37 -4.68
CA VAL A 211 1.22 -5.61 -4.21
C VAL A 211 1.99 -6.21 -5.35
N ALA A 212 3.23 -6.52 -5.11
CA ALA A 212 4.14 -7.13 -6.08
C ALA A 212 4.55 -8.51 -5.62
N THR A 213 4.67 -9.43 -6.55
CA THR A 213 5.33 -10.71 -6.36
C THR A 213 6.43 -10.88 -7.37
N SER A 214 7.46 -11.63 -7.02
CA SER A 214 8.52 -12.00 -7.95
C SER A 214 8.92 -13.45 -7.72
N ASN A 215 9.07 -14.20 -8.79
CA ASN A 215 9.71 -15.49 -8.73
C ASN A 215 11.24 -15.35 -8.85
N LYS A 216 11.98 -16.42 -8.60
CA LYS A 216 13.46 -16.44 -8.72
C LYS A 216 13.97 -16.17 -10.14
N ALA A 217 13.10 -16.34 -11.16
CA ALA A 217 13.42 -16.01 -12.56
C ALA A 217 13.29 -14.51 -12.85
N GLY A 218 12.84 -13.69 -11.87
CA GLY A 218 12.67 -12.25 -12.02
C GLY A 218 11.39 -11.85 -12.74
N GLN A 219 10.45 -12.78 -12.95
CA GLN A 219 9.11 -12.43 -13.42
C GLN A 219 8.36 -11.77 -12.27
N GLN A 220 7.72 -10.65 -12.58
CA GLN A 220 6.95 -9.86 -11.62
C GLN A 220 5.48 -9.82 -12.05
N GLU A 221 4.62 -10.04 -11.07
CA GLU A 221 3.19 -9.80 -11.18
C GLU A 221 2.80 -8.71 -10.19
N PHE A 222 1.81 -7.90 -10.56
CA PHE A 222 1.34 -6.78 -9.76
C PHE A 222 -0.18 -6.76 -9.72
N ILE A 223 -0.71 -6.53 -8.55
CA ILE A 223 -2.10 -6.11 -8.38
C ILE A 223 -2.11 -4.79 -7.63
N SER A 224 -3.14 -3.99 -7.83
CA SER A 224 -3.26 -2.70 -7.16
C SER A 224 -4.70 -2.43 -6.74
N MET A 225 -4.84 -1.60 -5.71
CA MET A 225 -6.13 -1.12 -5.25
C MET A 225 -6.07 0.37 -4.91
N ILE A 226 -7.23 1.01 -4.90
CA ILE A 226 -7.38 2.40 -4.46
C ILE A 226 -7.91 2.40 -3.03
N VAL A 227 -7.28 3.19 -2.18
CA VAL A 227 -7.74 3.52 -0.84
C VAL A 227 -8.26 4.95 -0.87
N GLU A 228 -9.56 5.14 -0.59
CA GLU A 228 -10.16 6.45 -0.45
C GLU A 228 -10.58 6.68 0.99
N GLN A 229 -10.34 7.87 1.51
CA GLN A 229 -10.87 8.29 2.81
C GLN A 229 -11.74 9.53 2.63
N ASN A 230 -12.97 9.46 3.17
CA ASN A 230 -13.92 10.54 3.09
C ASN A 230 -13.41 11.82 3.76
N ALA A 231 -13.95 12.95 3.33
CA ALA A 231 -13.76 14.24 3.98
C ALA A 231 -14.46 14.26 5.35
N ALA A 232 -13.88 14.95 6.33
CA ALA A 232 -14.60 15.28 7.53
C ALA A 232 -15.69 16.35 7.23
N PRO A 233 -16.86 16.25 7.87
CA PRO A 233 -17.91 17.26 7.70
C PRO A 233 -17.44 18.63 8.21
N LEU A 234 -17.79 19.68 7.48
CA LEU A 234 -17.64 21.05 7.96
C LEU A 234 -18.65 21.32 9.10
N PRO A 235 -18.33 22.24 10.03
CA PRO A 235 -19.28 22.68 11.03
C PRO A 235 -20.48 23.38 10.40
N THR A 236 -21.57 23.47 11.13
CA THR A 236 -22.78 24.17 10.73
C THR A 236 -23.10 25.31 11.70
N ALA A 237 -23.74 26.37 11.17
CA ALA A 237 -24.22 27.50 11.95
C ALA A 237 -25.57 27.99 11.42
N THR A 238 -26.46 28.38 12.31
CA THR A 238 -27.71 29.03 11.98
C THR A 238 -27.93 30.23 12.89
N VAL A 239 -28.67 31.21 12.42
CA VAL A 239 -28.98 32.43 13.17
C VAL A 239 -30.43 32.85 12.93
N GLU A 240 -31.09 33.35 13.96
CA GLU A 240 -32.34 34.09 13.91
C GLU A 240 -32.16 35.37 14.72
N ALA A 241 -32.80 36.44 14.32
CA ALA A 241 -32.75 37.71 15.05
C ALA A 241 -34.13 38.40 15.09
N LYS A 242 -34.38 39.09 16.19
CA LYS A 242 -35.62 39.83 16.44
C LYS A 242 -35.29 41.22 16.97
N VAL A 243 -36.07 42.19 16.57
CA VAL A 243 -36.03 43.56 17.12
C VAL A 243 -36.88 43.60 18.38
N ALA A 244 -36.34 44.13 19.47
CA ALA A 244 -37.09 44.35 20.72
C ALA A 244 -38.08 45.55 20.55
N GLU A 245 -38.96 45.71 21.52
CA GLU A 245 -39.97 46.76 21.54
C GLU A 245 -39.40 48.19 21.51
N ASP A 246 -38.15 48.36 21.97
CA ASP A 246 -37.46 49.64 21.97
C ASP A 246 -37.00 50.10 20.56
N GLY A 247 -37.12 49.23 19.55
CA GLY A 247 -36.78 49.50 18.16
C GLY A 247 -35.28 49.57 17.82
N VAL A 248 -34.38 49.43 18.81
CA VAL A 248 -32.93 49.54 18.65
C VAL A 248 -32.17 48.35 19.17
N THR A 249 -32.78 47.53 20.02
CA THR A 249 -32.17 46.33 20.58
C THR A 249 -32.51 45.12 19.71
N LEU A 250 -31.45 44.37 19.34
CA LEU A 250 -31.55 43.07 18.64
C LEU A 250 -31.33 41.93 19.63
N SER A 251 -32.24 40.97 19.60
CA SER A 251 -32.04 39.65 20.20
C SER A 251 -31.65 38.69 19.07
N ILE A 252 -30.49 38.07 19.20
CA ILE A 252 -29.87 37.20 18.18
C ILE A 252 -29.72 35.83 18.81
N ASP A 253 -30.37 34.83 18.22
CA ASP A 253 -30.32 33.43 18.63
C ASP A 253 -29.50 32.62 17.62
N CYS A 254 -28.43 31.97 18.07
CA CYS A 254 -27.52 31.22 17.24
C CYS A 254 -27.47 29.74 17.68
N LYS A 255 -27.38 28.83 16.69
CA LYS A 255 -27.09 27.42 16.91
C LYS A 255 -25.89 27.03 16.06
N VAL A 256 -24.93 26.36 16.67
CA VAL A 256 -23.70 25.90 16.02
C VAL A 256 -23.45 24.43 16.36
N SER A 257 -22.98 23.68 15.39
CA SER A 257 -22.59 22.28 15.55
C SER A 257 -21.33 21.98 14.77
N SER A 258 -20.44 21.14 15.32
CA SER A 258 -19.26 20.67 14.63
C SER A 258 -19.59 19.74 13.46
N GLY A 259 -20.76 19.08 13.49
CA GLY A 259 -21.16 18.09 12.49
C GLY A 259 -20.33 16.80 12.51
N CYS A 260 -19.34 16.70 13.41
CA CYS A 260 -18.40 15.61 13.50
C CYS A 260 -17.91 15.41 14.95
N ARG A 261 -16.96 14.48 15.16
CA ARG A 261 -16.39 14.20 16.50
C ARG A 261 -15.43 15.28 17.04
N TYR A 262 -14.99 16.22 16.19
CA TYR A 262 -14.08 17.29 16.62
C TYR A 262 -14.84 18.38 17.34
N ASN A 263 -14.17 19.00 18.32
CA ASN A 263 -14.76 20.11 19.06
C ASN A 263 -14.81 21.39 18.22
N LEU A 264 -15.75 22.26 18.54
CA LEU A 264 -15.75 23.65 18.11
C LEU A 264 -14.54 24.35 18.75
N THR A 265 -13.66 24.93 17.93
CA THR A 265 -12.50 25.71 18.35
C THR A 265 -12.80 27.19 18.45
N ASP A 266 -13.77 27.68 17.68
CA ASP A 266 -14.29 29.03 17.73
C ASP A 266 -15.72 29.05 17.21
N TYR A 267 -16.57 29.89 17.78
CA TYR A 267 -17.94 30.13 17.33
C TYR A 267 -18.44 31.47 17.81
N GLY A 268 -19.44 32.00 17.12
CA GLY A 268 -20.00 33.29 17.45
C GLY A 268 -20.89 33.83 16.32
N TYR A 269 -20.92 35.15 16.23
CA TYR A 269 -21.71 35.86 15.22
C TYR A 269 -20.93 36.99 14.55
N CYS A 270 -21.45 37.48 13.43
CA CYS A 270 -20.99 38.69 12.76
C CYS A 270 -22.21 39.59 12.53
N ILE A 271 -22.01 40.87 12.61
CA ILE A 271 -23.05 41.88 12.34
C ILE A 271 -22.45 43.04 11.58
N SER A 272 -23.14 43.52 10.52
CA SER A 272 -22.70 44.63 9.70
C SER A 272 -23.89 45.29 8.99
N ARG A 273 -23.74 46.55 8.56
CA ARG A 273 -24.68 47.22 7.64
C ARG A 273 -24.50 46.79 6.19
N ASN A 274 -23.41 46.08 5.87
CA ASN A 274 -23.15 45.51 4.56
C ASN A 274 -23.47 44.01 4.56
N PRO A 275 -24.01 43.49 3.43
CA PRO A 275 -24.17 42.04 3.26
C PRO A 275 -22.83 41.27 3.43
N ASN A 276 -22.93 39.98 3.77
CA ASN A 276 -21.81 39.09 3.99
C ASN A 276 -20.85 39.54 5.09
N PRO A 277 -21.32 39.79 6.32
CA PRO A 277 -20.44 40.16 7.44
C PRO A 277 -19.45 39.04 7.72
N ARG A 278 -18.19 39.39 8.01
CA ARG A 278 -17.12 38.42 8.32
C ARG A 278 -16.29 38.82 9.53
N ASP A 279 -16.59 39.97 10.13
CA ASP A 279 -15.94 40.40 11.36
C ASP A 279 -16.49 39.58 12.53
N LYS A 280 -15.71 38.58 12.98
CA LYS A 280 -16.11 37.61 13.97
C LYS A 280 -16.19 38.21 15.39
N ILE A 281 -17.29 37.98 16.06
CA ILE A 281 -17.47 38.27 17.49
C ILE A 281 -17.59 36.93 18.21
N SER A 282 -16.47 36.46 18.78
CA SER A 282 -16.37 35.14 19.40
C SER A 282 -17.18 35.04 20.69
N GLN A 283 -17.78 33.88 20.91
CA GLN A 283 -18.56 33.52 22.09
C GLN A 283 -17.97 32.29 22.83
N VAL A 284 -16.73 31.91 22.53
CA VAL A 284 -16.08 30.75 23.17
C VAL A 284 -15.90 30.98 24.65
N SER A 285 -16.39 30.09 25.46
CA SER A 285 -16.31 30.10 26.93
C SER A 285 -15.59 28.84 27.46
N GLY A 286 -14.33 28.60 27.05
CA GLY A 286 -13.44 27.65 27.71
C GLY A 286 -13.80 26.15 27.77
N ALA A 287 -15.02 25.76 27.44
CA ALA A 287 -15.44 24.36 27.41
C ALA A 287 -15.35 23.78 26.00
N SER A 288 -14.75 22.60 25.89
CA SER A 288 -14.75 21.84 24.63
C SER A 288 -16.16 21.32 24.36
N VAL A 289 -16.80 21.79 23.30
CA VAL A 289 -18.16 21.43 22.92
C VAL A 289 -18.23 21.07 21.44
N THR A 290 -19.13 20.16 21.10
CA THR A 290 -19.45 19.80 19.69
C THR A 290 -20.70 20.51 19.19
N GLU A 291 -21.54 21.02 20.11
CA GLU A 291 -22.77 21.75 19.80
C GLU A 291 -22.96 22.86 20.85
N LYS A 292 -23.50 23.98 20.39
CA LYS A 292 -23.82 25.12 21.27
C LYS A 292 -24.95 25.95 20.73
N ASP A 293 -25.96 26.17 21.59
CA ASP A 293 -26.98 27.22 21.43
C ASP A 293 -26.57 28.42 22.31
N PHE A 294 -26.66 29.63 21.79
CA PHE A 294 -26.41 30.86 22.55
C PHE A 294 -27.25 32.03 22.01
N SER A 295 -27.60 32.92 22.91
CA SER A 295 -28.36 34.15 22.59
C SER A 295 -27.57 35.37 23.00
N ILE A 296 -27.65 36.41 22.20
CA ILE A 296 -26.99 37.71 22.40
C ILE A 296 -28.00 38.79 22.30
N THR A 297 -27.84 39.82 23.12
CA THR A 297 -28.56 41.07 23.00
C THR A 297 -27.58 42.20 22.69
N THR A 298 -27.84 42.97 21.64
CA THR A 298 -26.99 44.08 21.23
C THR A 298 -27.84 45.27 20.76
N THR A 299 -27.42 46.50 21.10
CA THR A 299 -28.06 47.70 20.65
C THR A 299 -27.38 48.26 19.40
N GLN A 300 -28.15 48.62 18.41
CA GLN A 300 -27.67 49.15 17.13
C GLN A 300 -28.33 50.48 16.82
N GLU A 301 -27.77 51.24 15.85
CA GLU A 301 -28.38 52.50 15.39
C GLU A 301 -29.68 52.22 14.62
N ASP A 302 -30.69 52.97 14.88
CA ASP A 302 -32.00 52.89 14.21
C ASP A 302 -31.95 53.40 12.75
N GLY A 303 -32.94 53.01 11.97
CA GLY A 303 -33.08 53.41 10.57
C GLY A 303 -32.19 52.69 9.57
N TYR A 304 -31.46 51.66 10.00
CA TYR A 304 -30.57 50.86 9.14
C TYR A 304 -30.98 49.40 9.08
N THR A 305 -30.61 48.75 7.95
CA THR A 305 -30.65 47.32 7.84
C THR A 305 -29.32 46.74 8.26
N TYR A 306 -29.36 45.77 9.14
CA TYR A 306 -28.20 44.99 9.59
C TYR A 306 -28.30 43.59 9.02
N TYR A 307 -27.15 43.06 8.58
CA TYR A 307 -26.97 41.67 8.17
C TYR A 307 -26.23 40.94 9.28
N ILE A 308 -26.78 39.83 9.70
CA ILE A 308 -26.25 39.04 10.83
C ILE A 308 -25.99 37.63 10.33
N CYS A 309 -24.86 37.03 10.66
CA CYS A 309 -24.63 35.63 10.46
C CYS A 309 -23.98 34.99 11.69
N ALA A 310 -24.27 33.73 11.93
CA ALA A 310 -23.52 32.91 12.90
C ALA A 310 -22.33 32.22 12.20
N TYR A 311 -21.31 31.87 12.95
CA TYR A 311 -20.20 31.08 12.45
C TYR A 311 -19.78 30.01 13.44
N ALA A 312 -19.20 28.93 12.91
CA ALA A 312 -18.63 27.82 13.65
C ALA A 312 -17.29 27.44 13.01
N THR A 313 -16.30 27.12 13.84
CA THR A 313 -14.96 26.70 13.42
C THR A 313 -14.58 25.42 14.14
N THR A 314 -14.03 24.47 13.40
CA THR A 314 -13.39 23.25 13.91
C THR A 314 -11.98 23.15 13.30
N VAL A 315 -11.26 22.08 13.60
CA VAL A 315 -9.99 21.75 12.90
C VAL A 315 -10.19 21.57 11.39
N VAL A 316 -11.40 21.16 10.97
CA VAL A 316 -11.74 20.92 9.55
C VAL A 316 -11.90 22.22 8.78
N GLY A 317 -12.40 23.28 9.41
CA GLY A 317 -12.64 24.58 8.78
C GLY A 317 -13.66 25.45 9.49
N THR A 318 -14.00 26.56 8.85
CA THR A 318 -15.01 27.52 9.33
C THR A 318 -16.19 27.55 8.37
N THR A 319 -17.40 27.53 8.91
CA THR A 319 -18.63 27.76 8.18
C THR A 319 -19.36 28.96 8.76
N PHE A 320 -19.98 29.77 7.89
CA PHE A 320 -20.87 30.84 8.24
C PHE A 320 -22.29 30.47 7.81
N SER A 321 -23.30 30.87 8.59
CA SER A 321 -24.68 30.78 8.18
C SER A 321 -24.95 31.69 6.99
N GLU A 322 -26.13 31.56 6.37
CA GLU A 322 -26.66 32.61 5.51
C GLU A 322 -26.88 33.89 6.32
N ASP A 323 -26.87 35.03 5.63
CA ASP A 323 -27.14 36.31 6.24
C ASP A 323 -28.62 36.42 6.64
N TYR A 324 -28.84 36.88 7.85
CA TYR A 324 -30.17 37.20 8.35
C TYR A 324 -30.36 38.75 8.37
N PRO A 325 -31.06 39.33 7.40
CA PRO A 325 -31.25 40.77 7.36
C PRO A 325 -32.33 41.24 8.36
N VAL A 326 -32.01 42.25 9.16
CA VAL A 326 -32.94 42.88 10.10
C VAL A 326 -32.91 44.38 9.91
N THR A 327 -34.05 44.98 9.69
CA THR A 327 -34.20 46.46 9.56
C THR A 327 -34.73 47.03 10.86
N LEU A 328 -33.96 47.93 11.50
CA LEU A 328 -34.41 48.69 12.64
C LEU A 328 -35.27 49.87 12.18
N PRO A 329 -36.44 50.09 12.83
CA PRO A 329 -37.28 51.21 12.48
C PRO A 329 -36.54 52.52 12.78
N GLY A 330 -36.56 53.47 11.86
CA GLY A 330 -36.04 54.82 12.14
C GLY A 330 -36.88 55.49 13.21
N SER A 331 -36.21 56.22 14.12
CA SER A 331 -36.93 57.10 15.03
C SER A 331 -37.77 58.08 14.19
N THR A 332 -39.08 58.02 14.36
CA THR A 332 -39.95 59.08 13.80
C THR A 332 -39.45 60.38 14.44
N PRO A 333 -39.14 61.46 13.65
CA PRO A 333 -38.80 62.73 14.26
C PRO A 333 -39.98 63.11 15.13
N GLY A 334 -39.75 63.14 16.44
CA GLY A 334 -40.78 63.58 17.39
C GLY A 334 -41.35 64.91 16.88
N ASN A 335 -42.65 64.97 16.70
CA ASN A 335 -43.35 66.22 16.43
C ASN A 335 -43.17 67.12 17.63
N ASP A 336 -42.04 67.92 17.66
CA ASP A 336 -41.72 68.91 18.65
C ASP A 336 -42.57 70.21 18.37
N ASP A 337 -43.87 70.00 18.09
CA ASP A 337 -44.81 71.08 17.86
C ASP A 337 -45.35 71.69 19.17
N ASN A 338 -44.59 71.61 20.27
CA ASN A 338 -45.02 72.24 21.49
C ASN A 338 -43.95 73.15 22.11
N LYS A 339 -43.30 74.01 21.29
CA LYS A 339 -42.64 75.23 21.82
C LYS A 339 -43.53 76.45 21.61
N SER A 340 -44.36 76.73 22.61
CA SER A 340 -45.01 78.01 22.74
C SER A 340 -44.00 79.12 22.59
N PRO A 341 -44.31 80.21 21.82
CA PRO A 341 -43.41 81.34 21.67
C PRO A 341 -43.31 82.09 23.01
N VAL A 342 -42.15 82.16 23.62
CA VAL A 342 -41.85 83.04 24.74
C VAL A 342 -41.78 84.47 24.19
N LEU A 343 -42.82 85.21 24.48
CA LEU A 343 -42.92 86.66 24.24
C LEU A 343 -41.70 87.37 24.94
N ALA A 344 -40.81 87.93 24.14
CA ALA A 344 -39.75 88.84 24.61
C ALA A 344 -40.47 90.19 25.05
N ARG A 345 -40.46 90.46 26.35
CA ARG A 345 -40.68 91.79 26.89
C ARG A 345 -39.44 92.65 26.68
N LYS A 346 -39.65 93.73 25.93
CA LYS A 346 -38.75 94.90 25.89
C LYS A 346 -38.71 95.60 27.22
N GLN A 347 -37.55 95.88 27.74
CA GLN A 347 -37.17 97.18 28.33
C GLN A 347 -35.75 97.51 27.86
#